data_62485c8425c56de31df91a177b8334e4
#
_entry.id   62485c8425c56de31df91a177b8334e4
#
_cell.length_a   1.000
_cell.length_b   1.000
_cell.length_c   1.000
_cell.angle_alpha   90.00
_cell.angle_beta   90.00
_cell.angle_gamma   90.00
#
_symmetry.space_group_name_H-M   'P 1'
#
loop_
_entity.id
_entity.type
_entity.pdbx_description
1 polymer ?
#
loop_
_entity_poly.entity_id
_entity_poly.type
_entity_poly.pdbx_seq_one_letter_code
_entity_poly.pdbx_strand_id
1 'polypeptide(L)'
;MAAFGEEMASLPQDVMLESVLQEIMQDRPLELKPLTWLDRVDVLPASLDLAATEVIMNTTPGREFLFREIIRGLEKKYDHILIDCPPSLGIITQNALMASDFVIIPTDGNYFAMKGIEKIHYIIGLLRRKLGAEVRILGYFMTKYNAGRKLDEWTSGRV
;
A
#
# COMPACT_ATOMS: atom_id res chain seq x y z
N MET A 1 15.58 -10.95 -8.81
CA MET A 1 14.13 -10.98 -8.53
C MET A 1 13.56 -12.38 -8.34
N ALA A 2 14.01 -13.42 -9.07
CA ALA A 2 13.52 -14.80 -8.86
C ALA A 2 13.88 -15.37 -7.47
N ALA A 3 15.08 -15.12 -6.96
CA ALA A 3 15.53 -15.60 -5.65
C ALA A 3 14.67 -15.06 -4.48
N PHE A 4 14.18 -13.83 -4.58
CA PHE A 4 13.33 -13.23 -3.55
C PHE A 4 11.96 -13.92 -3.42
N GLY A 5 11.35 -14.32 -4.54
CA GLY A 5 10.07 -15.02 -4.53
C GLY A 5 10.13 -16.42 -3.90
N GLU A 6 11.23 -17.14 -4.11
CA GLU A 6 11.44 -18.47 -3.50
C GLU A 6 11.74 -18.38 -1.99
N GLU A 7 12.51 -17.38 -1.59
CA GLU A 7 12.80 -17.09 -0.18
C GLU A 7 11.53 -16.71 0.59
N MET A 8 10.66 -15.89 -0.02
CA MET A 8 9.37 -15.48 0.54
C MET A 8 8.41 -16.64 0.75
N ALA A 9 8.39 -17.64 -0.15
CA ALA A 9 7.50 -18.80 -0.03
C ALA A 9 7.84 -19.73 1.14
N SER A 10 9.05 -19.62 1.71
CA SER A 10 9.52 -20.42 2.85
C SER A 10 9.37 -19.70 4.20
N LEU A 11 8.89 -18.47 4.23
CA LEU A 11 8.75 -17.71 5.48
C LEU A 11 7.64 -18.25 6.38
N PRO A 12 7.81 -18.16 7.71
CA PRO A 12 6.75 -18.50 8.66
C PRO A 12 5.50 -17.66 8.42
N GLN A 13 4.33 -18.27 8.59
CA GLN A 13 3.05 -17.59 8.38
C GLN A 13 2.83 -16.45 9.38
N ASP A 14 3.34 -16.54 10.60
CA ASP A 14 3.16 -15.56 11.68
C ASP A 14 3.89 -14.21 11.42
N VAL A 15 4.75 -14.14 10.41
CA VAL A 15 5.42 -12.90 9.99
C VAL A 15 4.72 -12.22 8.80
N MET A 16 3.68 -12.84 8.24
CA MET A 16 2.99 -12.35 7.04
C MET A 16 1.92 -11.30 7.39
N LEU A 17 1.76 -10.31 6.52
CA LEU A 17 0.75 -9.25 6.67
C LEU A 17 -0.67 -9.80 6.84
N GLU A 18 -1.05 -10.82 6.08
CA GLU A 18 -2.37 -11.46 6.17
C GLU A 18 -2.64 -12.07 7.55
N SER A 19 -1.63 -12.67 8.18
CA SER A 19 -1.75 -13.20 9.54
C SER A 19 -1.90 -12.09 10.57
N VAL A 20 -1.12 -11.03 10.43
CA VAL A 20 -1.24 -9.82 11.26
C VAL A 20 -2.65 -9.22 11.16
N LEU A 21 -3.19 -9.12 9.96
CA LEU A 21 -4.56 -8.61 9.74
C LEU A 21 -5.62 -9.51 10.37
N GLN A 22 -5.43 -10.83 10.31
CA GLN A 22 -6.34 -11.78 10.97
C GLN A 22 -6.33 -11.64 12.48
N GLU A 23 -5.17 -11.46 13.11
CA GLU A 23 -5.06 -11.20 14.54
C GLU A 23 -5.82 -9.92 14.94
N ILE A 24 -5.65 -8.82 14.19
CA ILE A 24 -6.35 -7.55 14.42
C ILE A 24 -7.87 -7.76 14.29
N MET A 25 -8.34 -8.42 13.23
CA MET A 25 -9.77 -8.67 13.02
C MET A 25 -10.42 -9.57 14.09
N GLN A 26 -9.60 -10.30 14.85
CA GLN A 26 -10.04 -11.18 15.94
C GLN A 26 -9.80 -10.58 17.33
N ASP A 27 -9.45 -9.28 17.41
CA ASP A 27 -9.13 -8.57 18.65
C ASP A 27 -8.03 -9.28 19.49
N ARG A 28 -7.08 -9.94 18.82
CA ARG A 28 -5.96 -10.60 19.48
C ARG A 28 -4.78 -9.64 19.69
N PRO A 29 -3.92 -9.94 20.68
CA PRO A 29 -2.71 -9.16 20.89
C PRO A 29 -1.85 -9.13 19.64
N LEU A 30 -1.48 -7.92 19.19
CA LEU A 30 -0.69 -7.72 17.97
C LEU A 30 0.80 -7.83 18.30
N GLU A 31 1.47 -8.82 17.72
CA GLU A 31 2.92 -8.96 17.75
C GLU A 31 3.47 -8.79 16.34
N LEU A 32 4.05 -7.63 16.06
CA LEU A 32 4.66 -7.33 14.76
C LEU A 32 6.11 -7.80 14.72
N LYS A 33 6.43 -8.66 13.75
CA LYS A 33 7.76 -9.26 13.53
C LYS A 33 8.27 -8.95 12.11
N PRO A 34 8.55 -7.67 11.78
CA PRO A 34 9.18 -7.37 10.49
C PRO A 34 10.52 -8.09 10.37
N LEU A 35 10.80 -8.55 9.17
CA LEU A 35 12.03 -9.28 8.85
C LEU A 35 13.10 -8.30 8.38
N THR A 36 14.29 -8.36 8.97
CA THR A 36 15.43 -7.60 8.49
C THR A 36 15.88 -8.14 7.13
N TRP A 37 15.79 -7.31 6.11
CA TRP A 37 16.22 -7.66 4.76
C TRP A 37 17.60 -7.13 4.43
N LEU A 38 17.81 -5.84 4.69
CA LEU A 38 19.06 -5.14 4.45
C LEU A 38 19.43 -4.35 5.69
N ASP A 39 20.67 -3.86 5.73
CA ASP A 39 21.04 -2.93 6.78
C ASP A 39 20.03 -1.77 6.83
N ARG A 40 19.39 -1.59 8.00
CA ARG A 40 18.38 -0.55 8.27
C ARG A 40 17.07 -0.65 7.46
N VAL A 41 16.80 -1.80 6.83
CA VAL A 41 15.54 -2.05 6.11
C VAL A 41 14.91 -3.34 6.61
N ASP A 42 13.76 -3.21 7.24
CA ASP A 42 12.90 -4.33 7.61
C ASP A 42 11.68 -4.40 6.71
N VAL A 43 11.15 -5.59 6.51
CA VAL A 43 10.00 -5.85 5.63
C VAL A 43 8.92 -6.61 6.41
N LEU A 44 7.69 -6.16 6.31
CA LEU A 44 6.51 -6.94 6.66
C LEU A 44 5.95 -7.52 5.35
N PRO A 45 6.21 -8.80 5.07
CA PRO A 45 5.88 -9.40 3.80
C PRO A 45 4.39 -9.72 3.68
N ALA A 46 3.92 -9.88 2.45
CA ALA A 46 2.59 -10.41 2.13
C ALA A 46 2.71 -11.52 1.09
N SER A 47 1.81 -12.50 1.15
CA SER A 47 1.72 -13.58 0.18
C SER A 47 0.47 -13.47 -0.70
N LEU A 48 0.26 -14.48 -1.55
CA LEU A 48 -0.97 -14.59 -2.36
C LEU A 48 -2.23 -14.78 -1.49
N ASP A 49 -2.07 -15.25 -0.26
CA ASP A 49 -3.17 -15.48 0.69
C ASP A 49 -3.77 -14.15 1.19
N LEU A 50 -3.07 -13.01 0.99
CA LEU A 50 -3.62 -11.68 1.24
C LEU A 50 -4.92 -11.45 0.45
N ALA A 51 -5.06 -12.04 -0.74
CA ALA A 51 -6.30 -11.93 -1.53
C ALA A 51 -7.51 -12.57 -0.83
N ALA A 52 -7.30 -13.70 -0.13
CA ALA A 52 -8.35 -14.33 0.68
C ALA A 52 -8.68 -13.46 1.91
N THR A 53 -7.67 -12.91 2.55
CA THR A 53 -7.84 -11.97 3.67
C THR A 53 -8.60 -10.71 3.26
N GLU A 54 -8.36 -10.18 2.06
CA GLU A 54 -9.12 -9.04 1.50
C GLU A 54 -10.63 -9.32 1.43
N VAL A 55 -11.02 -10.54 1.08
CA VAL A 55 -12.44 -10.94 1.07
C VAL A 55 -13.05 -10.88 2.48
N ILE A 56 -12.34 -11.36 3.49
CA ILE A 56 -12.77 -11.31 4.89
C ILE A 56 -12.86 -9.86 5.37
N MET A 57 -11.86 -9.04 5.08
CA MET A 57 -11.84 -7.62 5.43
C MET A 57 -13.11 -6.90 4.94
N ASN A 58 -13.61 -7.22 3.75
CA ASN A 58 -14.79 -6.55 3.18
C ASN A 58 -16.07 -6.69 4.04
N THR A 59 -16.12 -7.66 4.93
CA THR A 59 -17.24 -7.90 5.85
C THR A 59 -16.94 -7.51 7.31
N THR A 60 -15.70 -7.09 7.60
CA THR A 60 -15.26 -6.74 8.94
C THR A 60 -15.65 -5.31 9.30
N PRO A 61 -16.28 -5.05 10.45
CA PRO A 61 -16.50 -3.70 10.95
C PRO A 61 -15.17 -2.96 11.17
N GLY A 62 -15.11 -1.68 10.81
CA GLY A 62 -13.87 -0.89 10.96
C GLY A 62 -12.74 -1.26 10.00
N ARG A 63 -13.05 -2.04 8.98
CA ARG A 63 -12.10 -2.58 7.97
C ARG A 63 -11.18 -1.54 7.33
N GLU A 64 -11.58 -0.28 7.30
CA GLU A 64 -10.81 0.80 6.69
C GLU A 64 -9.65 1.27 7.57
N PHE A 65 -9.57 0.81 8.83
CA PHE A 65 -8.61 1.29 9.82
C PHE A 65 -7.58 0.23 10.27
N LEU A 66 -7.62 -0.98 9.73
CA LEU A 66 -6.76 -2.09 10.18
C LEU A 66 -5.27 -1.77 10.02
N PHE A 67 -4.87 -1.11 8.93
CA PHE A 67 -3.47 -0.72 8.73
C PHE A 67 -3.00 0.36 9.71
N ARG A 68 -3.90 1.19 10.23
CA ARG A 68 -3.54 2.17 11.27
C ARG A 68 -3.06 1.48 12.55
N GLU A 69 -3.59 0.33 12.89
CA GLU A 69 -3.14 -0.44 14.06
C GLU A 69 -1.73 -0.99 13.83
N ILE A 70 -1.43 -1.48 12.64
CA ILE A 70 -0.08 -1.91 12.25
C ILE A 70 0.89 -0.73 12.37
N ILE A 71 0.56 0.41 11.76
CA ILE A 71 1.43 1.59 11.74
C ILE A 71 1.71 2.09 13.17
N ARG A 72 0.69 2.17 14.04
CA ARG A 72 0.87 2.55 15.46
C ARG A 72 1.87 1.65 16.20
N GLY A 73 1.94 0.36 15.85
CA GLY A 73 2.91 -0.58 16.41
C GLY A 73 4.34 -0.36 15.90
N LEU A 74 4.49 0.27 14.75
CA LEU A 74 5.77 0.45 14.04
C LEU A 74 6.35 1.87 14.09
N GLU A 75 5.50 2.90 14.17
CA GLU A 75 5.89 4.32 14.03
C GLU A 75 7.00 4.80 14.97
N LYS A 76 7.17 4.15 16.15
CA LYS A 76 8.24 4.46 17.08
C LYS A 76 9.57 3.77 16.78
N LYS A 77 9.57 2.82 15.85
CA LYS A 77 10.75 2.01 15.52
C LYS A 77 11.39 2.43 14.20
N TYR A 78 10.65 3.10 13.32
CA TYR A 78 11.08 3.41 11.95
C TYR A 78 10.90 4.89 11.65
N ASP A 79 11.91 5.50 11.03
CA ASP A 79 11.86 6.89 10.55
C ASP A 79 10.88 7.04 9.38
N HIS A 80 10.80 6.00 8.54
CA HIS A 80 9.92 5.95 7.38
C HIS A 80 9.30 4.57 7.23
N ILE A 81 8.01 4.53 6.90
CA ILE A 81 7.27 3.31 6.56
C ILE A 81 6.72 3.46 5.14
N LEU A 82 7.10 2.55 4.27
CA LEU A 82 6.63 2.51 2.88
C LEU A 82 5.65 1.35 2.71
N ILE A 83 4.49 1.64 2.13
CA ILE A 83 3.46 0.64 1.84
C ILE A 83 3.36 0.48 0.33
N ASP A 84 3.83 -0.65 -0.19
CA ASP A 84 3.63 -1.02 -1.59
C ASP A 84 2.22 -1.57 -1.78
N CYS A 85 1.46 -0.98 -2.69
CA CYS A 85 0.05 -1.29 -2.89
C CYS A 85 -0.19 -2.03 -4.21
N PRO A 86 -1.15 -2.97 -4.25
CA PRO A 86 -1.60 -3.54 -5.52
C PRO A 86 -2.19 -2.45 -6.43
N PRO A 87 -2.22 -2.68 -7.76
CA PRO A 87 -2.76 -1.70 -8.71
C PRO A 87 -4.28 -1.50 -8.63
N SER A 88 -4.95 -2.26 -7.77
CA SER A 88 -6.38 -2.12 -7.49
C SER A 88 -6.62 -1.02 -6.45
N LEU A 89 -7.81 -0.41 -6.48
CA LEU A 89 -8.29 0.53 -5.45
C LEU A 89 -9.22 -0.17 -4.45
N GLY A 90 -8.96 -1.45 -4.17
CA GLY A 90 -9.66 -2.29 -3.20
C GLY A 90 -9.43 -1.87 -1.75
N ILE A 91 -9.91 -2.68 -0.80
CA ILE A 91 -9.84 -2.35 0.62
C ILE A 91 -8.41 -2.29 1.15
N ILE A 92 -7.47 -3.05 0.58
CA ILE A 92 -6.04 -2.99 0.93
C ILE A 92 -5.47 -1.62 0.64
N THR A 93 -5.65 -1.11 -0.60
CA THR A 93 -5.18 0.23 -0.99
C THR A 93 -5.88 1.33 -0.19
N GLN A 94 -7.17 1.19 0.11
CA GLN A 94 -7.88 2.14 0.96
C GLN A 94 -7.31 2.16 2.38
N ASN A 95 -6.98 1.01 2.97
CA ASN A 95 -6.29 0.91 4.26
C ASN A 95 -4.93 1.60 4.24
N ALA A 96 -4.13 1.37 3.20
CA ALA A 96 -2.84 2.02 3.04
C ALA A 96 -3.00 3.55 3.01
N LEU A 97 -3.97 4.07 2.23
CA LEU A 97 -4.26 5.51 2.17
C LEU A 97 -4.79 6.06 3.51
N MET A 98 -5.57 5.27 4.26
CA MET A 98 -6.06 5.66 5.58
C MET A 98 -4.97 5.72 6.65
N ALA A 99 -3.90 4.94 6.50
CA ALA A 99 -2.80 4.83 7.44
C ALA A 99 -1.59 5.71 7.10
N SER A 100 -1.56 6.33 5.92
CA SER A 100 -0.42 7.09 5.41
C SER A 100 -0.59 8.59 5.56
N ASP A 101 0.54 9.30 5.75
CA ASP A 101 0.61 10.78 5.69
C ASP A 101 0.70 11.26 4.24
N PHE A 102 1.39 10.50 3.39
CA PHE A 102 1.65 10.85 2.00
C PHE A 102 1.42 9.67 1.06
N VAL A 103 1.07 10.00 -0.18
CA VAL A 103 1.04 9.03 -1.29
C VAL A 103 1.85 9.58 -2.46
N ILE A 104 2.67 8.71 -3.05
CA ILE A 104 3.36 8.94 -4.32
C ILE A 104 2.66 8.07 -5.36
N ILE A 105 2.31 8.65 -6.51
CA ILE A 105 1.55 7.96 -7.55
C ILE A 105 2.48 7.70 -8.74
N PRO A 106 2.95 6.45 -8.93
CA PRO A 106 3.71 6.09 -10.13
C PRO A 106 2.79 6.07 -11.35
N THR A 107 3.28 6.61 -12.46
CA THR A 107 2.55 6.65 -13.74
C THR A 107 3.51 6.44 -14.90
N ASP A 108 3.05 5.81 -15.97
CA ASP A 108 3.82 5.61 -17.20
C ASP A 108 3.44 6.60 -18.32
N GLY A 109 2.63 7.60 -18.00
CA GLY A 109 2.27 8.69 -18.90
C GLY A 109 1.28 8.33 -20.02
N ASN A 110 0.74 7.12 -20.05
CA ASN A 110 -0.27 6.75 -21.04
C ASN A 110 -1.69 7.22 -20.66
N TYR A 111 -2.62 7.17 -21.61
CA TYR A 111 -4.00 7.60 -21.40
C TYR A 111 -4.71 6.84 -20.25
N PHE A 112 -4.45 5.53 -20.11
CA PHE A 112 -5.05 4.73 -19.05
C PHE A 112 -4.51 5.08 -17.67
N ALA A 113 -3.22 5.46 -17.59
CA ALA A 113 -2.62 5.97 -16.36
C ALA A 113 -3.29 7.27 -15.89
N MET A 114 -3.62 8.20 -16.82
CA MET A 114 -4.36 9.41 -16.48
C MET A 114 -5.73 9.11 -15.88
N LYS A 115 -6.45 8.13 -16.43
CA LYS A 115 -7.73 7.65 -15.87
C LYS A 115 -7.55 7.00 -14.50
N GLY A 116 -6.44 6.31 -14.29
CA GLY A 116 -6.05 5.76 -12.97
C GLY A 116 -5.86 6.86 -11.93
N ILE A 117 -5.16 7.93 -12.28
CA ILE A 117 -4.92 9.10 -11.43
C ILE A 117 -6.26 9.74 -11.01
N GLU A 118 -7.19 9.97 -11.95
CA GLU A 118 -8.53 10.50 -11.64
C GLU A 118 -9.27 9.64 -10.59
N LYS A 119 -9.19 8.32 -10.70
CA LYS A 119 -9.80 7.40 -9.74
C LYS A 119 -9.14 7.48 -8.36
N ILE A 120 -7.80 7.58 -8.30
CA ILE A 120 -7.09 7.73 -7.03
C ILE A 120 -7.51 9.04 -6.34
N HIS A 121 -7.57 10.16 -7.06
CA HIS A 121 -8.04 11.43 -6.54
C HIS A 121 -9.47 11.32 -5.99
N TYR A 122 -10.35 10.67 -6.73
CA TYR A 122 -11.73 10.44 -6.29
C TYR A 122 -11.79 9.65 -4.98
N ILE A 123 -11.04 8.55 -4.88
CA ILE A 123 -11.00 7.71 -3.67
C ILE A 123 -10.42 8.48 -2.49
N ILE A 124 -9.30 9.18 -2.65
CA ILE A 124 -8.72 10.02 -1.58
C ILE A 124 -9.74 11.06 -1.11
N GLY A 125 -10.42 11.72 -2.05
CA GLY A 125 -11.48 12.68 -1.72
C GLY A 125 -12.65 12.03 -0.96
N LEU A 126 -13.02 10.81 -1.29
CA LEU A 126 -14.07 10.05 -0.59
C LEU A 126 -13.63 9.69 0.83
N LEU A 127 -12.41 9.12 0.98
CA LEU A 127 -11.85 8.73 2.27
C LEU A 127 -11.72 9.93 3.22
N ARG A 128 -11.28 11.09 2.70
CA ARG A 128 -11.22 12.34 3.48
C ARG A 128 -12.59 12.77 3.98
N ARG A 129 -13.58 12.83 3.10
CA ARG A 129 -14.94 13.31 3.46
C ARG A 129 -15.70 12.35 4.36
N LYS A 130 -15.52 11.04 4.18
CA LYS A 130 -16.33 10.02 4.87
C LYS A 130 -15.66 9.42 6.09
N LEU A 131 -14.33 9.30 6.08
CA LEU A 131 -13.56 8.58 7.10
C LEU A 131 -12.47 9.43 7.74
N GLY A 132 -12.32 10.71 7.36
CA GLY A 132 -11.33 11.60 7.95
C GLY A 132 -9.88 11.21 7.61
N ALA A 133 -9.63 10.70 6.39
CA ALA A 133 -8.26 10.44 5.94
C ALA A 133 -7.48 11.76 5.81
N GLU A 134 -6.22 11.75 6.25
CA GLU A 134 -5.35 12.93 6.21
C GLU A 134 -4.28 12.85 5.13
N VAL A 135 -4.21 11.73 4.41
CA VAL A 135 -3.22 11.47 3.38
C VAL A 135 -3.14 12.60 2.34
N ARG A 136 -1.92 13.03 2.02
CA ARG A 136 -1.64 14.07 1.02
C ARG A 136 -0.90 13.47 -0.17
N ILE A 137 -1.23 13.92 -1.37
CA ILE A 137 -0.47 13.54 -2.56
C ILE A 137 0.84 14.30 -2.53
N LEU A 138 1.95 13.58 -2.36
CA LEU A 138 3.30 14.14 -2.38
C LEU A 138 3.73 14.49 -3.80
N GLY A 139 3.34 13.67 -4.78
CA GLY A 139 3.65 13.89 -6.18
C GLY A 139 3.36 12.69 -7.06
N TYR A 140 3.65 12.88 -8.33
CA TYR A 140 3.55 11.86 -9.37
C TYR A 140 4.95 11.48 -9.81
N PHE A 141 5.19 10.20 -9.96
CA PHE A 141 6.49 9.69 -10.38
C PHE A 141 6.36 9.02 -11.75
N MET A 142 6.94 9.63 -12.77
CA MET A 142 6.90 9.09 -14.12
C MET A 142 7.87 7.91 -14.24
N THR A 143 7.31 6.72 -14.48
CA THR A 143 8.06 5.50 -14.75
C THR A 143 8.13 5.25 -16.26
N LYS A 144 9.14 4.49 -16.71
CA LYS A 144 9.32 4.13 -18.14
C LYS A 144 9.35 5.32 -19.09
N TYR A 145 9.85 6.48 -18.61
CA TYR A 145 10.00 7.68 -19.41
C TYR A 145 10.97 7.46 -20.57
N ASN A 146 10.57 7.84 -21.78
CA ASN A 146 11.42 7.83 -22.97
C ASN A 146 11.36 9.20 -23.64
N ALA A 147 12.45 9.96 -23.53
CA ALA A 147 12.55 11.33 -24.07
C ALA A 147 12.31 11.45 -25.61
N GLY A 148 12.34 10.33 -26.33
CA GLY A 148 12.01 10.30 -27.77
C GLY A 148 10.55 10.07 -28.11
N ARG A 149 9.68 9.86 -27.10
CA ARG A 149 8.24 9.67 -27.32
C ARG A 149 7.47 10.95 -27.11
N LYS A 150 6.84 11.47 -28.17
CA LYS A 150 5.99 12.68 -28.12
C LYS A 150 4.87 12.60 -27.06
N LEU A 151 4.39 11.40 -26.76
CA LEU A 151 3.34 11.19 -25.75
C LEU A 151 3.86 11.46 -24.33
N ASP A 152 5.12 11.06 -24.03
CA ASP A 152 5.74 11.24 -22.72
C ASP A 152 6.06 12.72 -22.46
N GLU A 153 6.48 13.47 -23.51
CA GLU A 153 6.69 14.92 -23.44
C GLU A 153 5.39 15.67 -23.18
N TRP A 154 4.29 15.25 -23.81
CA TRP A 154 2.97 15.87 -23.64
C TRP A 154 2.37 15.65 -22.24
N THR A 155 2.56 14.45 -21.67
CA THR A 155 2.08 14.11 -20.32
C THR A 155 2.91 14.75 -19.23
N SER A 156 4.24 14.88 -19.39
CA SER A 156 5.12 15.51 -18.40
C SER A 156 4.81 16.98 -18.14
N GLY A 157 4.16 17.67 -19.09
CA GLY A 157 3.73 19.07 -18.95
C GLY A 157 2.32 19.27 -18.33
N ARG A 158 1.61 18.19 -17.98
CA ARG A 158 0.22 18.24 -17.48
C ARG A 158 0.00 17.58 -16.10
N VAL A 159 1.03 17.04 -15.50
CA VAL A 159 0.99 16.43 -14.13
C VAL A 159 1.59 17.43 -13.07
#